data_e08bd2dd0ef4d9f537c5c1aa7a2ceb49
#
_entry.id   e08bd2dd0ef4d9f537c5c1aa7a2ceb49
#
_cell.length_a   1.000
_cell.length_b   1.000
_cell.length_c   1.000
_cell.angle_alpha   90.00
_cell.angle_beta   90.00
_cell.angle_gamma   90.00
#
_symmetry.space_group_name_H-M   'P 1'
#
loop_
_entity.id
_entity.type
_entity.pdbx_description
1 polymer ?
#
loop_
_entity_poly.entity_id
_entity_poly.type
_entity_poly.pdbx_seq_one_letter_code
_entity_poly.pdbx_strand_id
1 'polypeptide(L)' 'MEDDFDRAQRAKKGSPFLNTEQAAFYLGLCPRRLQALRSSSEGPRFRRHSRYVRYHIDDLDIWSRATVKEADHA' A
#
# COMPACT_ATOMS: atom_id res chain seq x y z
N MET A 1 23.35 -4.52 -5.88
CA MET A 1 22.51 -4.48 -4.69
C MET A 1 21.12 -4.01 -5.03
N GLU A 2 20.14 -4.64 -4.46
CA GLU A 2 18.75 -4.27 -4.73
C GLU A 2 18.30 -3.13 -3.82
N ASP A 3 17.58 -2.20 -4.38
CA ASP A 3 16.94 -1.20 -3.57
C ASP A 3 15.47 -1.59 -3.37
N ASP A 4 14.74 -0.75 -2.67
CA ASP A 4 13.36 -1.05 -2.34
C ASP A 4 12.48 -1.15 -3.56
N PHE A 5 12.82 -0.40 -4.59
CA PHE A 5 12.05 -0.43 -5.83
C PHE A 5 12.17 -1.80 -6.50
N ASP A 6 13.38 -2.33 -6.55
CA ASP A 6 13.61 -3.64 -7.15
C ASP A 6 12.87 -4.72 -6.37
N ARG A 7 12.85 -4.59 -5.06
CA ARG A 7 12.13 -5.55 -4.23
C ARG A 7 10.64 -5.50 -4.50
N ALA A 8 10.11 -4.31 -4.69
CA ALA A 8 8.70 -4.16 -5.01
C ALA A 8 8.38 -4.81 -6.34
N GLN A 9 9.27 -4.67 -7.30
CA GLN A 9 9.08 -5.29 -8.60
C GLN A 9 9.05 -6.80 -8.49
N ARG A 10 9.95 -7.34 -7.70
CA ARG A 10 9.99 -8.78 -7.51
C ARG A 10 8.76 -9.29 -6.78
N ALA A 11 8.32 -8.55 -5.79
CA ALA A 11 7.13 -8.92 -5.05
C ALA A 11 5.93 -8.98 -5.96
N LYS A 12 5.86 -8.07 -6.90
CA LYS A 12 4.77 -8.06 -7.86
C LYS A 12 4.74 -9.31 -8.69
N LYS A 13 5.92 -9.84 -9.02
CA LYS A 13 6.01 -11.03 -9.85
C LYS A 13 5.81 -12.30 -9.03
N GLY A 14 6.42 -12.34 -7.85
CA GLY A 14 6.40 -13.53 -7.02
C GLY A 14 5.37 -13.51 -5.91
N SER A 15 5.02 -12.32 -5.47
CA SER A 15 4.09 -12.16 -4.37
C SER A 15 3.38 -10.83 -4.52
N PRO A 16 2.05 -10.79 -4.35
CA PRO A 16 1.30 -9.55 -4.49
C PRO A 16 1.32 -8.69 -3.22
N PHE A 17 2.09 -9.07 -2.23
CA PHE A 17 2.12 -8.33 -0.97
C PHE A 17 3.26 -7.33 -0.93
N LEU A 18 2.96 -6.15 -0.40
CA LEU A 18 3.92 -5.05 -0.29
C LEU A 18 4.01 -4.62 1.17
N ASN A 19 5.18 -4.12 1.55
CA ASN A 19 5.32 -3.54 2.88
C ASN A 19 4.77 -2.11 2.86
N THR A 20 4.81 -1.44 4.03
CA THR A 20 4.22 -0.11 4.14
C THR A 20 4.85 0.89 3.18
N GLU A 21 6.16 0.89 3.07
CA GLU A 21 6.84 1.84 2.19
C GLU A 21 6.52 1.58 0.73
N GLN A 22 6.54 0.31 0.35
CA GLN A 22 6.24 -0.06 -1.03
C GLN A 22 4.78 0.27 -1.37
N ALA A 23 3.88 0.01 -0.45
CA ALA A 23 2.47 0.30 -0.67
C ALA A 23 2.24 1.80 -0.79
N ALA A 24 2.90 2.58 0.06
CA ALA A 24 2.78 4.04 -0.01
C ALA A 24 3.29 4.55 -1.35
N PHE A 25 4.42 4.04 -1.79
CA PHE A 25 4.97 4.43 -3.07
C PHE A 25 4.00 4.09 -4.20
N TYR A 26 3.42 2.91 -4.13
CA TYR A 26 2.46 2.46 -5.14
C TYR A 26 1.25 3.40 -5.21
N LEU A 27 0.83 3.91 -4.06
CA LEU A 27 -0.34 4.78 -3.99
C LEU A 27 0.01 6.26 -4.18
N GLY A 28 1.29 6.59 -4.25
CA GLY A 28 1.69 7.99 -4.36
C GLY A 28 1.62 8.75 -3.05
N LEU A 29 1.69 8.03 -1.94
CA LEU A 29 1.64 8.63 -0.61
C LEU A 29 3.00 8.51 0.07
N CYS A 30 3.21 9.27 1.14
CA CYS A 30 4.38 9.03 1.96
C CYS A 30 4.03 7.95 2.98
N PRO A 31 5.04 7.19 3.46
CA PRO A 31 4.76 6.11 4.41
C PRO A 31 4.06 6.57 5.67
N ARG A 32 4.39 7.76 6.14
CA ARG A 32 3.77 8.31 7.34
C ARG A 32 2.27 8.48 7.15
N ARG A 33 1.88 8.95 5.98
CA ARG A 33 0.47 9.14 5.67
C ARG A 33 -0.26 7.81 5.68
N LEU A 34 0.35 6.80 5.06
CA LEU A 34 -0.26 5.48 5.02
C LEU A 34 -0.39 4.89 6.42
N GLN A 35 0.62 5.09 7.26
CA GLN A 35 0.56 4.62 8.63
C GLN A 35 -0.56 5.31 9.41
N ALA A 36 -0.74 6.59 9.19
CA ALA A 36 -1.82 7.33 9.84
C ALA A 36 -3.17 6.79 9.41
N LEU A 37 -3.33 6.52 8.14
CA LEU A 37 -4.57 5.95 7.63
C LEU A 37 -4.84 4.57 8.22
N ARG A 38 -3.79 3.78 8.40
CA ARG A 38 -3.93 2.48 9.01
C ARG A 38 -4.41 2.60 10.45
N SER A 39 -3.85 3.55 11.18
CA SER A 39 -4.21 3.75 12.58
C SER A 39 -5.66 4.20 12.74
N SER A 40 -6.15 4.97 11.79
CA SER A 40 -7.51 5.48 11.87
C SER A 40 -8.52 4.54 11.20
N SER A 41 -8.04 3.43 10.66
CA SER A 41 -8.89 2.45 9.96
C SER A 41 -9.54 3.02 8.71
N GLU A 42 -8.94 4.04 8.14
CA GLU A 42 -9.47 4.68 6.93
C GLU A 42 -8.67 4.36 5.68
N GLY A 43 -7.60 3.60 5.85
CA GLY A 43 -6.76 3.25 4.72
C GLY A 43 -7.16 1.93 4.09
N PRO A 44 -6.33 1.47 3.17
CA PRO A 44 -6.60 0.19 2.53
C PRO A 44 -6.47 -0.96 3.50
N ARG A 45 -7.08 -2.06 3.14
CA ARG A 45 -7.00 -3.27 3.94
C ARG A 45 -5.55 -3.74 4.03
N PHE A 46 -5.19 -4.29 5.17
CA PHE A 46 -3.84 -4.80 5.34
C PHE A 46 -3.87 -6.09 6.14
N ARG A 47 -2.76 -6.81 6.10
CA ARG A 47 -2.59 -8.04 6.86
C ARG A 47 -1.37 -7.91 7.74
N ARG A 48 -1.44 -8.54 8.90
CA ARG A 48 -0.33 -8.51 9.84
C ARG A 48 0.27 -9.91 9.95
N HIS A 49 1.54 -10.00 9.61
CA HIS A 49 2.28 -11.25 9.69
C HIS A 49 3.34 -11.07 10.77
N SER A 50 3.06 -11.59 11.96
CA SER A 50 3.93 -11.38 13.10
C SER A 50 4.01 -9.89 13.38
N ARG A 51 5.19 -9.29 13.30
CA ARG A 51 5.35 -7.85 13.52
C ARG A 51 5.31 -7.06 12.23
N TYR A 52 5.13 -7.73 11.11
CA TYR A 52 5.19 -7.07 9.82
C TYR A 52 3.81 -6.82 9.27
N VAL A 53 3.63 -5.66 8.65
CA VAL A 53 2.40 -5.30 7.98
C VAL A 53 2.60 -5.49 6.48
N ARG A 54 1.61 -6.10 5.84
CA ARG A 54 1.65 -6.34 4.40
C ARG A 54 0.35 -5.88 3.78
N TYR A 55 0.47 -5.29 2.60
CA TYR A 55 -0.69 -4.84 1.83
C TYR A 55 -0.77 -5.66 0.56
N HIS A 56 -1.96 -6.19 0.29
CA HIS A 56 -2.18 -6.88 -0.98
C HIS A 56 -2.43 -5.83 -2.05
N ILE A 57 -1.82 -6.04 -3.21
CA ILE A 57 -1.89 -5.04 -4.26
C ILE A 57 -3.33 -4.80 -4.73
N ASP A 58 -4.15 -5.84 -4.76
CA ASP A 58 -5.54 -5.70 -5.13
C ASP A 58 -6.31 -4.83 -4.15
N ASP A 59 -6.01 -4.97 -2.86
CA ASP A 59 -6.64 -4.15 -1.84
C ASP A 59 -6.26 -2.69 -1.99
N LEU A 60 -5.02 -2.43 -2.38
CA LEU A 60 -4.58 -1.08 -2.63
C LEU A 60 -5.32 -0.47 -3.82
N ASP A 61 -5.50 -1.26 -4.86
CA ASP A 61 -6.22 -0.78 -6.04
C ASP A 61 -7.67 -0.48 -5.72
N ILE A 62 -8.31 -1.35 -4.97
CA ILE A 62 -9.71 -1.15 -4.60
C ILE A 62 -9.86 0.13 -3.80
N TRP A 63 -9.02 0.30 -2.80
CA TRP A 63 -9.07 1.49 -1.96
C TRP A 63 -8.77 2.74 -2.77
N SER A 64 -7.79 2.67 -3.64
CA SER A 64 -7.37 3.81 -4.44
C SER A 64 -8.49 4.25 -5.38
N ARG A 65 -9.17 3.31 -5.98
CA ARG A 65 -10.26 3.66 -6.89
C ARG A 65 -11.40 4.35 -6.15
N ALA A 66 -11.73 3.85 -4.98
CA ALA A 66 -12.79 4.47 -4.20
C ALA A 66 -12.42 5.88 -3.79
N THR A 67 -11.17 6.07 -3.40
CA THR A 67 -10.69 7.36 -2.96
C THR A 67 -10.60 8.36 -4.10
N VAL A 68 -10.07 7.92 -5.23
CA VAL A 68 -9.92 8.78 -6.39
C VAL A 68 -11.28 9.21 -6.90
N LYS A 69 -12.24 8.32 -6.83
CA LYS A 69 -13.57 8.63 -7.27
C LYS A 69 -14.16 9.80 -6.50
N GLU A 70 -13.89 9.84 -5.21
CA GLU A 70 -14.32 10.97 -4.39
C GLU A 70 -13.53 12.22 -4.70
N ALA A 71 -12.23 12.05 -4.89
CA ALA A 71 -11.36 13.18 -5.15
C ALA A 71 -11.71 13.87 -6.46
N ASP A 72 -12.19 13.12 -7.42
CA ASP A 72 -12.53 13.67 -8.71
C ASP A 72 -13.65 14.68 -8.64
N HIS A 73 -14.38 14.68 -7.59
CA HIS A 73 -15.47 15.63 -7.43
C HIS A 73 -15.02 16.97 -6.91
N ALA A 74 -13.79 17.02 -6.49
CA ALA A 74 -13.27 18.26 -5.95
C ALA A 74 -13.05 19.32 -7.01
#